data_c3bd61d73b12f357129ee292983028e5
#
_entry.id   c3bd61d73b12f357129ee292983028e5
#
_cell.length_a   1.000
_cell.length_b   1.000
_cell.length_c   1.000
_cell.angle_alpha   90.00
_cell.angle_beta   90.00
_cell.angle_gamma   90.00
#
_symmetry.space_group_name_H-M   'P 1'
#
loop_
_entity.id
_entity.type
_entity.pdbx_description
1 polymer ?
#
loop_
_entity_poly.entity_id
_entity_poly.type
_entity_poly.pdbx_seq_one_letter_code
_entity_poly.pdbx_strand_id
1 'polypeptide(L)'
;MSNLIKIFDTTLRDGEQAPGCSMNENEKLKVALNLEKLGVNIIEAGFPIASEGDFNSVKIIAKQIKDCEVAGLSRANLKDIDRAWEAI
;
A
#
# COMPACT_ATOMS: atom_id res chain seq x y z
N MET A 1 -6.35 27.44 -14.19
CA MET A 1 -6.38 25.97 -14.20
C MET A 1 -5.05 25.39 -13.78
N SER A 2 -5.02 24.67 -12.74
CA SER A 2 -3.77 24.11 -12.27
C SER A 2 -3.54 22.71 -12.84
N ASN A 3 -2.30 22.44 -13.17
CA ASN A 3 -1.86 21.10 -13.52
C ASN A 3 -1.53 20.40 -12.23
N LEU A 4 -2.44 19.54 -11.79
CA LEU A 4 -2.23 18.80 -10.57
C LEU A 4 -1.42 17.55 -10.85
N ILE A 5 -0.24 17.47 -10.25
CA ILE A 5 0.58 16.27 -10.31
C ILE A 5 0.34 15.48 -9.03
N LYS A 6 -0.08 14.23 -9.17
CA LYS A 6 -0.23 13.32 -8.04
C LYS A 6 0.92 12.35 -8.01
N ILE A 7 1.48 12.11 -6.83
CA ILE A 7 2.56 11.16 -6.63
C ILE A 7 1.97 9.85 -6.11
N PHE A 8 2.22 8.78 -6.86
CA PHE A 8 1.82 7.42 -6.51
C PHE A 8 3.07 6.66 -6.08
N ASP A 9 3.15 6.28 -4.82
CA ASP A 9 4.34 5.62 -4.26
C ASP A 9 4.14 4.12 -4.19
N THR A 10 5.10 3.35 -4.70
CA THR A 10 5.05 1.90 -4.75
C THR A 10 6.10 1.22 -3.87
N THR A 11 6.70 1.96 -2.94
CA THR A 11 7.76 1.42 -2.08
C THR A 11 7.32 0.16 -1.34
N LEU A 12 6.12 0.16 -0.81
CA LEU A 12 5.62 -0.93 0.02
C LEU A 12 5.15 -2.15 -0.78
N ARG A 13 4.98 -2.01 -2.08
CA ARG A 13 4.64 -3.15 -2.93
C ARG A 13 5.84 -3.54 -3.80
N ASP A 14 6.25 -2.65 -4.68
CA ASP A 14 7.33 -2.92 -5.63
C ASP A 14 8.70 -2.91 -4.95
N GLY A 15 8.95 -1.92 -4.12
CA GLY A 15 10.22 -1.80 -3.41
C GLY A 15 10.47 -2.96 -2.44
N GLU A 16 9.45 -3.43 -1.76
CA GLU A 16 9.58 -4.56 -0.83
C GLU A 16 9.92 -5.87 -1.54
N GLN A 17 9.59 -6.00 -2.81
CA GLN A 17 9.89 -7.21 -3.57
C GLN A 17 11.35 -7.30 -4.00
N ALA A 18 12.12 -6.24 -3.81
CA ALA A 18 13.54 -6.27 -4.13
C ALA A 18 14.28 -7.23 -3.19
N PRO A 19 15.29 -7.96 -3.67
CA PRO A 19 16.05 -8.88 -2.83
C PRO A 19 16.61 -8.20 -1.58
N GLY A 20 16.36 -8.79 -0.41
CA GLY A 20 16.85 -8.28 0.87
C GLY A 20 16.02 -7.17 1.48
N CYS A 21 14.90 -6.81 0.87
CA CYS A 21 14.04 -5.72 1.35
C CYS A 21 12.75 -6.22 2.00
N SER A 22 12.83 -7.28 2.79
CA SER A 22 11.65 -7.81 3.48
C SER A 22 11.37 -7.00 4.75
N MET A 23 10.12 -6.56 4.94
CA MET A 23 9.69 -5.79 6.10
C MET A 23 8.53 -6.47 6.81
N ASN A 24 8.47 -6.36 8.14
CA ASN A 24 7.30 -6.81 8.89
C ASN A 24 6.19 -5.74 8.88
N GLU A 25 5.04 -6.07 9.48
CA GLU A 25 3.88 -5.17 9.50
C GLU A 25 4.19 -3.81 10.14
N ASN A 26 4.92 -3.81 11.25
CA ASN A 26 5.25 -2.58 11.95
C ASN A 26 6.17 -1.69 11.15
N GLU A 27 7.15 -2.29 10.48
CA GLU A 27 8.07 -1.56 9.62
C GLU A 27 7.35 -0.96 8.42
N LYS A 28 6.45 -1.72 7.80
CA LYS A 28 5.63 -1.23 6.69
C LYS A 28 4.75 -0.06 7.11
N LEU A 29 4.15 -0.15 8.29
CA LEU A 29 3.33 0.95 8.81
C LEU A 29 4.15 2.21 9.04
N LYS A 30 5.36 2.08 9.60
CA LYS A 30 6.25 3.23 9.80
C LYS A 30 6.61 3.90 8.47
N VAL A 31 6.93 3.10 7.46
CA VAL A 31 7.22 3.63 6.11
C VAL A 31 6.01 4.36 5.56
N ALA A 32 4.82 3.77 5.68
CA ALA A 32 3.59 4.40 5.20
C ALA A 32 3.34 5.74 5.88
N LEU A 33 3.51 5.82 7.19
CA LEU A 33 3.33 7.07 7.94
C LEU A 33 4.34 8.13 7.53
N ASN A 34 5.58 7.73 7.25
CA ASN A 34 6.60 8.66 6.75
C ASN A 34 6.27 9.16 5.34
N LEU A 35 5.77 8.28 4.46
CA LEU A 35 5.35 8.68 3.12
C LEU A 35 4.19 9.67 3.19
N GLU A 36 3.26 9.46 4.11
CA GLU A 36 2.16 10.38 4.33
C GLU A 36 2.68 11.76 4.74
N LYS A 37 3.65 11.81 5.65
CA LYS A 37 4.27 13.06 6.08
C LYS A 37 5.01 13.77 4.95
N LEU A 38 5.60 13.01 4.03
CA LEU A 38 6.28 13.58 2.87
C LEU A 38 5.31 14.18 1.85
N GLY A 39 4.02 13.90 1.99
CA GLY A 39 3.02 14.49 1.14
C GLY A 39 2.71 13.71 -0.13
N VAL A 40 3.03 12.42 -0.20
CA VAL A 40 2.60 11.60 -1.33
C VAL A 40 1.08 11.51 -1.35
N ASN A 41 0.52 11.40 -2.53
CA ASN A 41 -0.94 11.42 -2.71
C ASN A 41 -1.56 10.05 -2.53
N ILE A 42 -0.89 9.02 -3.03
CA ILE A 42 -1.39 7.64 -3.01
C ILE A 42 -0.24 6.71 -2.60
N ILE A 43 -0.51 5.82 -1.65
CA ILE A 43 0.44 4.79 -1.22
C ILE A 43 -0.09 3.44 -1.69
N GLU A 44 0.67 2.73 -2.52
CA GLU A 44 0.36 1.35 -2.85
C GLU A 44 0.92 0.47 -1.75
N ALA A 45 0.03 -0.01 -0.88
CA ALA A 45 0.44 -0.63 0.39
C ALA A 45 0.90 -2.08 0.24
N GLY A 46 0.49 -2.77 -0.81
CA GLY A 46 0.89 -4.15 -1.01
C GLY A 46 0.00 -4.90 -1.97
N PHE A 47 0.14 -6.23 -1.96
CA PHE A 47 -0.61 -7.14 -2.82
C PHE A 47 -1.43 -8.07 -1.91
N PRO A 48 -2.69 -7.71 -1.58
CA PRO A 48 -3.45 -8.42 -0.53
C PRO A 48 -3.67 -9.91 -0.77
N ILE A 49 -3.80 -10.34 -2.04
CA ILE A 49 -4.01 -11.75 -2.33
C ILE A 49 -2.75 -12.61 -2.17
N ALA A 50 -1.57 -11.98 -2.12
CA ALA A 50 -0.30 -12.71 -2.12
C ALA A 50 -0.13 -13.57 -0.87
N SER A 51 -0.55 -13.09 0.30
CA SER A 51 -0.45 -13.83 1.57
C SER A 51 -1.33 -13.20 2.64
N GLU A 52 -1.54 -13.93 3.74
CA GLU A 52 -2.21 -13.39 4.92
C GLU A 52 -1.46 -12.18 5.47
N GLY A 53 -0.13 -12.24 5.51
CA GLY A 53 0.69 -11.13 6.00
C GLY A 53 0.52 -9.89 5.14
N ASP A 54 0.51 -10.05 3.84
CA ASP A 54 0.28 -8.92 2.93
C ASP A 54 -1.11 -8.32 3.11
N PHE A 55 -2.12 -9.17 3.22
CA PHE A 55 -3.48 -8.71 3.48
C PHE A 55 -3.56 -7.89 4.77
N ASN A 56 -3.00 -8.43 5.85
CA ASN A 56 -3.02 -7.76 7.15
C ASN A 56 -2.27 -6.44 7.13
N SER A 57 -1.11 -6.40 6.47
CA SER A 57 -0.32 -5.17 6.35
C SER A 57 -1.08 -4.08 5.61
N VAL A 58 -1.70 -4.41 4.48
CA VAL A 58 -2.51 -3.44 3.72
C VAL A 58 -3.68 -2.95 4.56
N LYS A 59 -4.34 -3.85 5.27
CA LYS A 59 -5.50 -3.50 6.11
C LYS A 59 -5.11 -2.54 7.22
N ILE A 60 -4.00 -2.80 7.92
CA ILE A 60 -3.52 -1.93 8.99
C ILE A 60 -3.16 -0.54 8.44
N ILE A 61 -2.45 -0.50 7.32
CA ILE A 61 -2.07 0.76 6.68
C ILE A 61 -3.31 1.55 6.27
N ALA A 62 -4.28 0.89 5.65
CA ALA A 62 -5.52 1.55 5.24
C ALA A 62 -6.28 2.17 6.40
N LYS A 63 -6.21 1.54 7.58
CA LYS A 63 -6.86 2.08 8.79
C LYS A 63 -6.13 3.27 9.39
N GLN A 64 -4.80 3.28 9.32
CA GLN A 64 -3.98 4.29 10.00
C GLN A 64 -3.72 5.53 9.16
N ILE A 65 -3.65 5.38 7.85
CA ILE A 65 -3.37 6.50 6.95
C ILE A 65 -4.65 7.32 6.76
N LYS A 66 -4.54 8.65 6.97
CA LYS A 66 -5.69 9.56 6.92
C LYS A 66 -5.58 10.62 5.82
N ASP A 67 -4.37 11.06 5.51
CA ASP A 67 -4.15 12.23 4.66
C ASP A 67 -3.75 11.90 3.23
N CYS A 68 -3.71 10.63 2.88
CA CYS A 68 -3.51 10.20 1.50
C CYS A 68 -4.32 8.94 1.22
N GLU A 69 -4.46 8.61 -0.06
CA GLU A 69 -5.19 7.42 -0.47
C GLU A 69 -4.31 6.18 -0.34
N VAL A 70 -4.93 5.06 -0.01
CA VAL A 70 -4.24 3.77 0.06
C VAL A 70 -4.77 2.86 -1.04
N ALA A 71 -3.87 2.28 -1.81
CA ALA A 71 -4.19 1.38 -2.90
C ALA A 71 -3.56 0.00 -2.66
N GLY A 72 -4.19 -1.02 -3.20
CA GLY A 72 -3.64 -2.38 -3.20
C GLY A 72 -3.52 -2.89 -4.63
N LEU A 73 -2.49 -3.70 -4.87
CA LEU A 73 -2.32 -4.35 -6.16
C LEU A 73 -3.33 -5.49 -6.30
N SER A 74 -3.90 -5.63 -7.50
CA SER A 74 -4.81 -6.73 -7.83
C SER A 74 -4.62 -7.10 -9.28
N ARG A 75 -4.54 -8.39 -9.57
CA ARG A 75 -4.65 -8.87 -10.95
C ARG A 75 -6.12 -8.75 -11.37
N ALA A 76 -6.39 -8.83 -12.66
CA ALA A 76 -7.74 -8.66 -13.18
C ALA A 76 -8.57 -9.95 -13.07
N ASN A 77 -8.76 -10.44 -11.85
CA ASN A 77 -9.64 -11.58 -11.57
C ASN A 77 -10.41 -11.33 -10.27
N LEU A 78 -11.53 -12.01 -10.10
CA LEU A 78 -12.44 -11.74 -8.99
C LEU A 78 -11.83 -12.00 -7.62
N LYS A 79 -11.04 -13.05 -7.47
CA LYS A 79 -10.44 -13.39 -6.16
C LYS A 79 -9.49 -12.29 -5.68
N ASP A 80 -8.65 -11.80 -6.57
CA ASP A 80 -7.70 -10.72 -6.25
C ASP A 80 -8.44 -9.42 -5.92
N ILE A 81 -9.44 -9.09 -6.75
CA ILE A 81 -10.23 -7.86 -6.59
C ILE A 81 -10.99 -7.88 -5.26
N ASP A 82 -11.65 -8.99 -4.94
CA ASP A 82 -12.39 -9.14 -3.69
C ASP A 82 -11.46 -9.02 -2.49
N ARG A 83 -10.30 -9.67 -2.55
CA ARG A 83 -9.33 -9.64 -1.45
C ARG A 83 -8.77 -8.22 -1.24
N ALA A 84 -8.48 -7.51 -2.33
CA ALA A 84 -8.02 -6.14 -2.24
C ALA A 84 -9.09 -5.23 -1.66
N TRP A 85 -10.33 -5.40 -2.09
CA TRP A 85 -11.45 -4.63 -1.57
C TRP A 85 -11.63 -4.82 -0.06
N GLU A 86 -11.53 -6.06 0.41
CA GLU A 86 -11.64 -6.37 1.83
C GLU A 86 -10.51 -5.73 2.66
N ALA A 87 -9.33 -5.56 2.09
CA ALA A 87 -8.19 -5.01 2.80
C ALA A 87 -8.26 -3.48 2.95
N ILE A 88 -8.79 -2.81 1.96
CA ILE A 88 -8.88 -1.34 1.97
C ILE A 88 -10.33 -0.84 2.23
#